data_f2c5a3345058bb0fffeb99bd604d5aba
#
_entry.id   f2c5a3345058bb0fffeb99bd604d5aba
#
_cell.length_a   1.000
_cell.length_b   1.000
_cell.length_c   1.000
_cell.angle_alpha   90.00
_cell.angle_beta   90.00
_cell.angle_gamma   90.00
#
_symmetry.space_group_name_H-M   'P 1'
#
loop_
_entity.id
_entity.type
_entity.pdbx_description
1 polymer ?
#
loop_
_entity_poly.entity_id
_entity_poly.type
_entity_poly.pdbx_seq_one_letter_code
_entity_poly.pdbx_strand_id
1 'polypeptide(L)'
;VIQAVMTKMDSEADPLLVGALVGLCMMLAMRVVPWQQADDVFSGGMKMMSLIGLIMITAQGYAAVLKESGQIEPLVQQTSAMFNGSKALAAVIMLLVGLIITMGIGSSFSTLPIISAIYVPLCIALGFSPVATVAIIGTAGALGDAGSPASDSTLGPTAGLNVDGQHDHMRDTV
;
A
#
# COMPACT_ATOMS: atom_id res chain seq x y z
N VAL A 1 -14.34 -9.92 9.08
CA VAL A 1 -15.36 -10.31 10.07
C VAL A 1 -15.45 -9.24 11.16
N ILE A 2 -14.36 -8.93 11.88
CA ILE A 2 -14.35 -7.95 12.99
C ILE A 2 -14.83 -6.57 12.51
N GLN A 3 -14.33 -6.06 11.39
CA GLN A 3 -14.79 -4.79 10.81
C GLN A 3 -16.30 -4.79 10.54
N ALA A 4 -16.84 -5.86 9.95
CA ALA A 4 -18.26 -5.96 9.65
C ALA A 4 -19.13 -6.00 10.93
N VAL A 5 -18.64 -6.65 11.98
CA VAL A 5 -19.31 -6.68 13.29
C VAL A 5 -19.28 -5.30 13.94
N MET A 6 -18.13 -4.64 13.95
CA MET A 6 -17.97 -3.32 14.58
C MET A 6 -18.77 -2.24 13.86
N THR A 7 -18.80 -2.25 12.52
CA THR A 7 -19.65 -1.35 11.73
C THR A 7 -21.13 -1.55 12.05
N LYS A 8 -21.56 -2.81 12.27
CA LYS A 8 -22.95 -3.11 12.65
C LYS A 8 -23.28 -2.70 14.10
N MET A 9 -22.26 -2.64 14.96
CA MET A 9 -22.41 -2.21 16.36
C MET A 9 -22.20 -0.71 16.55
N ASP A 10 -21.98 0.06 15.47
CA ASP A 10 -21.71 1.50 15.49
C ASP A 10 -20.56 1.88 16.44
N SER A 11 -19.51 1.04 16.47
CA SER A 11 -18.35 1.22 17.33
C SER A 11 -17.36 2.22 16.74
N GLU A 12 -16.97 3.22 17.51
CA GLU A 12 -15.95 4.22 17.14
C GLU A 12 -14.50 3.66 17.19
N ALA A 13 -14.31 2.44 17.71
CA ALA A 13 -12.98 1.85 17.81
C ALA A 13 -12.43 1.43 16.43
N ASP A 14 -11.11 1.55 16.24
CA ASP A 14 -10.45 1.14 15.00
C ASP A 14 -10.55 -0.40 14.81
N PRO A 15 -11.23 -0.87 13.75
CA PRO A 15 -11.38 -2.30 13.48
C PRO A 15 -10.06 -3.04 13.26
N LEU A 16 -9.02 -2.34 12.75
CA LEU A 16 -7.69 -2.93 12.54
C LEU A 16 -6.99 -3.22 13.85
N LEU A 17 -7.03 -2.27 14.79
CA LEU A 17 -6.43 -2.44 16.12
C LEU A 17 -7.10 -3.58 16.88
N VAL A 18 -8.44 -3.60 16.91
CA VAL A 18 -9.21 -4.68 17.55
C VAL A 18 -8.94 -6.02 16.87
N GLY A 19 -8.86 -6.04 15.53
CA GLY A 19 -8.53 -7.23 14.76
C GLY A 19 -7.14 -7.78 15.07
N ALA A 20 -6.14 -6.91 15.18
CA ALA A 20 -4.77 -7.29 15.56
C ALA A 20 -4.70 -7.86 16.97
N LEU A 21 -5.38 -7.24 17.95
CA LEU A 21 -5.43 -7.73 19.34
C LEU A 21 -6.14 -9.07 19.43
N VAL A 22 -7.26 -9.26 18.76
CA VAL A 22 -7.97 -10.55 18.71
C VAL A 22 -7.09 -11.61 18.06
N GLY A 23 -6.42 -11.29 16.96
CA GLY A 23 -5.47 -12.21 16.30
C GLY A 23 -4.32 -12.63 17.22
N LEU A 24 -3.74 -11.68 17.93
CA LEU A 24 -2.69 -11.96 18.91
C LEU A 24 -3.21 -12.88 20.04
N CYS A 25 -4.36 -12.55 20.60
CA CYS A 25 -4.98 -13.39 21.64
C CYS A 25 -5.26 -14.82 21.15
N MET A 26 -5.74 -14.96 19.91
CA MET A 26 -5.97 -16.27 19.31
C MET A 26 -4.67 -17.06 19.13
N MET A 27 -3.60 -16.45 18.64
CA MET A 27 -2.30 -17.09 18.46
C MET A 27 -1.72 -17.58 19.80
N LEU A 28 -1.84 -16.76 20.84
CA LEU A 28 -1.41 -17.14 22.20
C LEU A 28 -2.28 -18.26 22.79
N ALA A 29 -3.61 -18.19 22.62
CA ALA A 29 -4.53 -19.21 23.10
C ALA A 29 -4.32 -20.57 22.39
N MET A 30 -4.07 -20.52 21.08
CA MET A 30 -3.75 -21.73 20.30
C MET A 30 -2.31 -22.23 20.49
N ARG A 31 -1.50 -21.55 21.30
CA ARG A 31 -0.08 -21.84 21.56
C ARG A 31 0.78 -21.92 20.28
N VAL A 32 0.37 -21.22 19.23
CA VAL A 32 1.18 -21.04 18.01
C VAL A 32 2.45 -20.25 18.34
N VAL A 33 2.31 -19.23 19.19
CA VAL A 33 3.40 -18.47 19.78
C VAL A 33 3.42 -18.76 21.29
N PRO A 34 4.50 -19.32 21.84
CA PRO A 34 4.67 -19.45 23.28
C PRO A 34 4.71 -18.08 23.94
N TRP A 35 4.12 -17.95 25.13
CA TRP A 35 4.08 -16.68 25.86
C TRP A 35 5.48 -16.04 26.04
N GLN A 36 6.50 -16.89 26.23
CA GLN A 36 7.90 -16.44 26.39
C GLN A 36 8.49 -15.81 25.14
N GLN A 37 7.93 -16.08 23.96
CA GLN A 37 8.36 -15.53 22.67
C GLN A 37 7.45 -14.40 22.16
N ALA A 38 6.42 -14.03 22.90
CA ALA A 38 5.47 -13.00 22.50
C ALA A 38 6.15 -11.63 22.30
N ASP A 39 7.12 -11.30 23.17
CA ASP A 39 7.89 -10.07 23.07
C ASP A 39 8.78 -10.03 21.81
N ASP A 40 9.43 -11.14 21.48
CA ASP A 40 10.28 -11.26 20.28
C ASP A 40 9.44 -11.10 19.01
N VAL A 41 8.27 -11.71 18.95
CA VAL A 41 7.34 -11.58 17.81
C VAL A 41 6.83 -10.16 17.68
N PHE A 42 6.44 -9.52 18.78
CA PHE A 42 5.98 -8.15 18.80
C PHE A 42 7.09 -7.17 18.39
N SER A 43 8.28 -7.31 18.98
CA SER A 43 9.44 -6.48 18.65
C SER A 43 9.91 -6.68 17.20
N GLY A 44 9.82 -7.91 16.67
CA GLY A 44 10.09 -8.21 15.28
C GLY A 44 9.12 -7.48 14.34
N GLY A 45 7.83 -7.52 14.64
CA GLY A 45 6.80 -6.77 13.93
C GLY A 45 7.03 -5.25 13.96
N MET A 46 7.37 -4.71 15.13
CA MET A 46 7.69 -3.28 15.27
C MET A 46 8.91 -2.87 14.44
N LYS A 47 9.97 -3.68 14.43
CA LYS A 47 11.16 -3.41 13.60
C LYS A 47 10.81 -3.39 12.12
N MET A 48 9.98 -4.29 11.64
CA MET A 48 9.52 -4.33 10.26
C MET A 48 8.67 -3.08 9.92
N MET A 49 7.79 -2.65 10.82
CA MET A 49 6.92 -1.50 10.61
C MET A 49 7.61 -0.14 10.81
N SER A 50 8.75 -0.08 11.46
CA SER A 50 9.44 1.20 11.77
C SER A 50 9.84 1.97 10.53
N LEU A 51 10.35 1.28 9.49
CA LEU A 51 10.71 1.89 8.22
C LEU A 51 9.47 2.43 7.50
N ILE A 52 8.40 1.66 7.49
CA ILE A 52 7.12 2.05 6.88
C ILE A 52 6.57 3.30 7.57
N GLY A 53 6.59 3.33 8.90
CA GLY A 53 6.19 4.50 9.67
C GLY A 53 7.01 5.75 9.33
N LEU A 54 8.33 5.62 9.19
CA LEU A 54 9.19 6.72 8.78
C LEU A 54 8.85 7.19 7.36
N ILE A 55 8.63 6.28 6.41
CA ILE A 55 8.22 6.62 5.04
C ILE A 55 6.89 7.38 5.05
N MET A 56 5.91 6.94 5.82
CA MET A 56 4.62 7.62 5.91
C MET A 56 4.74 9.05 6.47
N ILE A 57 5.55 9.25 7.50
CA ILE A 57 5.79 10.59 8.08
C ILE A 57 6.50 11.50 7.07
N THR A 58 7.56 11.01 6.43
CA THR A 58 8.33 11.80 5.46
C THR A 58 7.51 12.10 4.19
N ALA A 59 6.70 11.16 3.72
CA ALA A 59 5.79 11.37 2.58
C ALA A 59 4.74 12.44 2.88
N GLN A 60 4.17 12.46 4.09
CA GLN A 60 3.25 13.52 4.51
C GLN A 60 3.93 14.87 4.58
N GLY A 61 5.15 14.93 5.11
CA GLY A 61 5.96 16.16 5.10
C GLY A 61 6.24 16.66 3.67
N TYR A 62 6.60 15.76 2.77
CA TYR A 62 6.81 16.09 1.35
C TYR A 62 5.52 16.61 0.68
N ALA A 63 4.38 15.96 0.92
CA ALA A 63 3.09 16.39 0.40
C ALA A 63 2.70 17.79 0.91
N ALA A 64 2.97 18.09 2.20
CA ALA A 64 2.75 19.42 2.78
C ALA A 64 3.61 20.49 2.10
N VAL A 65 4.90 20.22 1.90
CA VAL A 65 5.82 21.14 1.20
C VAL A 65 5.38 21.38 -0.24
N LEU A 66 4.99 20.33 -0.97
CA LEU A 66 4.47 20.47 -2.33
C LEU A 66 3.22 21.35 -2.38
N LYS A 67 2.31 21.16 -1.42
CA LYS A 67 1.08 21.96 -1.34
C LYS A 67 1.38 23.42 -1.06
N GLU A 68 2.22 23.71 -0.08
CA GLU A 68 2.60 25.08 0.30
C GLU A 68 3.45 25.77 -0.79
N SER A 69 4.23 25.02 -1.57
CA SER A 69 5.03 25.59 -2.67
C SER A 69 4.20 26.07 -3.85
N GLY A 70 2.89 25.75 -3.90
CA GLY A 70 2.01 26.10 -5.02
C GLY A 70 2.33 25.37 -6.33
N GLN A 71 3.24 24.38 -6.31
CA GLN A 71 3.65 23.65 -7.53
C GLN A 71 2.62 22.62 -7.99
N ILE A 72 1.63 22.32 -7.15
CA ILE A 72 0.57 21.36 -7.48
C ILE A 72 -0.31 21.87 -8.61
N GLU A 73 -0.77 23.13 -8.53
CA GLU A 73 -1.61 23.71 -9.56
C GLU A 73 -1.00 23.71 -10.98
N PRO A 74 0.23 24.21 -11.20
CA PRO A 74 0.88 24.11 -12.50
C PRO A 74 1.06 22.69 -13.01
N LEU A 75 1.44 21.74 -12.12
CA LEU A 75 1.58 20.34 -12.47
C LEU A 75 0.27 19.74 -12.94
N VAL A 76 -0.80 20.03 -12.21
CA VAL A 76 -2.15 19.56 -12.53
C VAL A 76 -2.65 20.13 -13.87
N GLN A 77 -2.45 21.43 -14.11
CA GLN A 77 -2.86 22.05 -15.37
C GLN A 77 -2.13 21.46 -16.57
N GLN A 78 -0.82 21.28 -16.48
CA GLN A 78 -0.01 20.63 -17.53
C GLN A 78 -0.45 19.20 -17.78
N THR A 79 -0.63 18.42 -16.71
CA THR A 79 -1.02 17.03 -16.81
C THR A 79 -2.45 16.87 -17.32
N SER A 80 -3.38 17.72 -16.88
CA SER A 80 -4.77 17.72 -17.37
C SER A 80 -4.87 18.05 -18.85
N ALA A 81 -4.04 18.98 -19.33
CA ALA A 81 -3.95 19.29 -20.75
C ALA A 81 -3.47 18.11 -21.61
N MET A 82 -2.55 17.30 -21.09
CA MET A 82 -2.05 16.09 -21.76
C MET A 82 -3.14 15.02 -21.95
N PHE A 83 -4.12 14.97 -21.05
CA PHE A 83 -5.19 13.98 -21.11
C PHE A 83 -6.38 14.38 -21.98
N ASN A 84 -6.36 15.56 -22.62
CA ASN A 84 -7.47 16.08 -23.42
C ASN A 84 -8.83 16.02 -22.71
N GLY A 85 -8.86 16.14 -21.38
CA GLY A 85 -10.06 16.02 -20.56
C GLY A 85 -10.61 14.59 -20.41
N SER A 86 -9.93 13.58 -20.93
CA SER A 86 -10.35 12.17 -20.81
C SER A 86 -9.95 11.59 -19.47
N LYS A 87 -10.92 11.45 -18.56
CA LYS A 87 -10.71 10.78 -17.26
C LYS A 87 -10.24 9.33 -17.40
N ALA A 88 -10.75 8.61 -18.39
CA ALA A 88 -10.36 7.23 -18.63
C ALA A 88 -8.88 7.11 -19.00
N LEU A 89 -8.40 7.99 -19.90
CA LEU A 89 -6.99 8.02 -20.28
C LEU A 89 -6.10 8.38 -19.09
N ALA A 90 -6.50 9.38 -18.31
CA ALA A 90 -5.79 9.77 -17.09
C ALA A 90 -5.69 8.60 -16.09
N ALA A 91 -6.79 7.90 -15.83
CA ALA A 91 -6.80 6.73 -14.93
C ALA A 91 -5.86 5.63 -15.43
N VAL A 92 -5.89 5.29 -16.72
CA VAL A 92 -5.01 4.25 -17.29
C VAL A 92 -3.54 4.64 -17.15
N ILE A 93 -3.18 5.89 -17.45
CA ILE A 93 -1.78 6.36 -17.32
C ILE A 93 -1.35 6.36 -15.86
N MET A 94 -2.19 6.82 -14.94
CA MET A 94 -1.90 6.79 -13.51
C MET A 94 -1.70 5.35 -13.00
N LEU A 95 -2.53 4.41 -13.46
CA LEU A 95 -2.38 2.99 -13.12
C LEU A 95 -1.06 2.42 -13.66
N LEU A 96 -0.70 2.71 -14.92
CA LEU A 96 0.55 2.23 -15.51
C LEU A 96 1.79 2.82 -14.84
N VAL A 97 1.79 4.12 -14.57
CA VAL A 97 2.91 4.78 -13.88
C VAL A 97 3.03 4.26 -12.44
N GLY A 98 1.92 4.14 -11.73
CA GLY A 98 1.91 3.60 -10.38
C GLY A 98 2.36 2.13 -10.33
N LEU A 99 1.95 1.32 -11.30
CA LEU A 99 2.41 -0.06 -11.47
C LEU A 99 3.94 -0.14 -11.63
N ILE A 100 4.51 0.67 -12.52
CA ILE A 100 5.97 0.69 -12.75
C ILE A 100 6.72 1.12 -11.49
N ILE A 101 6.23 2.15 -10.79
CA ILE A 101 6.84 2.63 -9.55
C ILE A 101 6.80 1.53 -8.48
N THR A 102 5.65 0.88 -8.30
CA THR A 102 5.47 -0.15 -7.28
C THR A 102 6.27 -1.42 -7.61
N MET A 103 6.34 -1.80 -8.88
CA MET A 103 7.22 -2.90 -9.32
C MET A 103 8.69 -2.63 -8.99
N GLY A 104 9.15 -1.39 -9.16
CA GLY A 104 10.52 -1.00 -8.85
C GLY A 104 10.82 -0.94 -7.36
N ILE A 105 9.87 -0.52 -6.53
CA ILE A 105 10.01 -0.45 -5.07
C ILE A 105 9.81 -1.82 -4.42
N GLY A 106 8.93 -2.66 -4.97
CA GLY A 106 8.61 -3.99 -4.45
C GLY A 106 7.79 -3.99 -3.17
N SER A 107 7.08 -2.90 -2.86
CA SER A 107 6.23 -2.82 -1.66
C SER A 107 5.11 -1.82 -1.86
N SER A 108 3.86 -2.29 -1.79
CA SER A 108 2.68 -1.42 -1.81
C SER A 108 2.62 -0.49 -0.59
N PHE A 109 3.02 -0.96 0.59
CA PHE A 109 3.03 -0.14 1.81
C PHE A 109 3.96 1.08 1.71
N SER A 110 5.10 0.94 1.05
CA SER A 110 6.02 2.05 0.81
C SER A 110 5.55 2.96 -0.33
N THR A 111 4.97 2.38 -1.38
CA THR A 111 4.59 3.11 -2.60
C THR A 111 3.31 3.92 -2.41
N LEU A 112 2.29 3.38 -1.73
CA LEU A 112 1.00 4.05 -1.58
C LEU A 112 1.10 5.46 -0.99
N PRO A 113 1.84 5.71 0.10
CA PRO A 113 2.03 7.07 0.60
C PRO A 113 2.70 8.00 -0.39
N ILE A 114 3.69 7.49 -1.14
CA ILE A 114 4.46 8.28 -2.11
C ILE A 114 3.57 8.71 -3.28
N ILE A 115 2.90 7.77 -3.93
CA ILE A 115 2.03 8.08 -5.07
C ILE A 115 0.81 8.89 -4.66
N SER A 116 0.28 8.69 -3.45
CA SER A 116 -0.87 9.44 -2.94
C SER A 116 -0.59 10.94 -2.85
N ALA A 117 0.64 11.34 -2.51
CA ALA A 117 1.02 12.74 -2.43
C ALA A 117 0.81 13.49 -3.77
N ILE A 118 0.93 12.79 -4.89
CA ILE A 118 0.75 13.33 -6.24
C ILE A 118 -0.63 13.00 -6.79
N TYR A 119 -1.10 11.76 -6.63
CA TYR A 119 -2.34 11.30 -7.26
C TYR A 119 -3.60 11.90 -6.63
N VAL A 120 -3.61 12.15 -5.32
CA VAL A 120 -4.78 12.75 -4.67
C VAL A 120 -5.09 14.13 -5.24
N PRO A 121 -4.16 15.12 -5.24
CA PRO A 121 -4.44 16.43 -5.84
C PRO A 121 -4.75 16.34 -7.33
N LEU A 122 -4.08 15.47 -8.08
CA LEU A 122 -4.33 15.27 -9.50
C LEU A 122 -5.75 14.73 -9.77
N CYS A 123 -6.18 13.71 -9.01
CA CYS A 123 -7.53 13.16 -9.12
C CYS A 123 -8.62 14.19 -8.79
N ILE A 124 -8.40 14.99 -7.74
CA ILE A 124 -9.33 16.07 -7.36
C ILE A 124 -9.48 17.06 -8.52
N ALA A 125 -8.38 17.50 -9.10
CA ALA A 125 -8.38 18.48 -10.19
C ALA A 125 -8.99 17.92 -11.49
N LEU A 126 -8.81 16.64 -11.77
CA LEU A 126 -9.47 15.94 -12.89
C LEU A 126 -10.96 15.63 -12.59
N GLY A 127 -11.44 15.94 -11.38
CA GLY A 127 -12.84 15.73 -10.99
C GLY A 127 -13.20 14.26 -10.78
N PHE A 128 -12.27 13.43 -10.34
CA PHE A 128 -12.56 12.07 -9.84
C PHE A 128 -13.27 12.13 -8.49
N SER A 129 -14.15 11.18 -8.25
CA SER A 129 -14.74 11.01 -6.92
C SER A 129 -13.70 10.48 -5.91
N PRO A 130 -13.87 10.71 -4.59
CA PRO A 130 -12.97 10.15 -3.58
C PRO A 130 -12.83 8.63 -3.68
N VAL A 131 -13.92 7.92 -3.97
CA VAL A 131 -13.91 6.46 -4.15
C VAL A 131 -13.07 6.04 -5.35
N ALA A 132 -13.21 6.74 -6.49
CA ALA A 132 -12.40 6.47 -7.67
C ALA A 132 -10.92 6.78 -7.42
N THR A 133 -10.60 7.84 -6.68
CA THR A 133 -9.23 8.18 -6.30
C THR A 133 -8.60 7.07 -5.47
N VAL A 134 -9.29 6.59 -4.44
CA VAL A 134 -8.81 5.48 -3.61
C VAL A 134 -8.63 4.21 -4.44
N ALA A 135 -9.58 3.91 -5.34
CA ALA A 135 -9.49 2.75 -6.22
C ALA A 135 -8.27 2.82 -7.15
N ILE A 136 -8.01 3.97 -7.79
CA ILE A 136 -6.84 4.15 -8.65
C ILE A 136 -5.54 3.95 -7.87
N ILE A 137 -5.38 4.60 -6.73
CA ILE A 137 -4.18 4.53 -5.91
C ILE A 137 -3.97 3.10 -5.39
N GLY A 138 -5.00 2.48 -4.82
CA GLY A 138 -4.94 1.13 -4.29
C GLY A 138 -4.62 0.09 -5.37
N THR A 139 -5.24 0.20 -6.54
CA THR A 139 -4.99 -0.71 -7.67
C THR A 139 -3.57 -0.55 -8.20
N ALA A 140 -3.08 0.69 -8.35
CA ALA A 140 -1.72 0.95 -8.81
C ALA A 140 -0.66 0.33 -7.88
N GLY A 141 -0.87 0.46 -6.55
CA GLY A 141 -0.01 -0.17 -5.56
C GLY A 141 -0.10 -1.70 -5.56
N ALA A 142 -1.30 -2.25 -5.58
CA ALA A 142 -1.51 -3.69 -5.52
C ALA A 142 -0.97 -4.43 -6.75
N LEU A 143 -1.25 -3.92 -7.96
CA LEU A 143 -0.79 -4.55 -9.20
C LEU A 143 0.73 -4.60 -9.32
N GLY A 144 1.40 -3.50 -8.98
CA GLY A 144 2.86 -3.45 -9.04
C GLY A 144 3.53 -4.33 -7.97
N ASP A 145 2.91 -4.45 -6.81
CA ASP A 145 3.40 -5.32 -5.73
C ASP A 145 3.31 -6.80 -6.12
N ALA A 146 2.16 -7.21 -6.65
CA ALA A 146 1.93 -8.59 -7.06
C ALA A 146 2.84 -9.08 -8.21
N GLY A 147 3.32 -8.16 -9.07
CA GLY A 147 4.22 -8.48 -10.19
C GLY A 147 5.68 -8.09 -9.95
N SER A 148 6.05 -7.63 -8.77
CA SER A 148 7.44 -7.19 -8.50
C SER A 148 8.35 -8.36 -8.15
N PRO A 149 9.52 -8.46 -8.78
CA PRO A 149 10.53 -9.46 -8.40
C PRO A 149 11.12 -9.26 -7.01
N ALA A 150 10.96 -8.08 -6.43
CA ALA A 150 11.48 -7.71 -5.13
C ALA A 150 10.44 -7.68 -4.02
N SER A 151 9.18 -8.01 -4.33
CA SER A 151 8.08 -7.97 -3.37
C SER A 151 8.04 -9.20 -2.48
N ASP A 152 7.63 -9.00 -1.22
CA ASP A 152 7.32 -10.10 -0.31
C ASP A 152 6.19 -11.00 -0.84
N SER A 153 5.28 -10.43 -1.66
CA SER A 153 4.19 -11.14 -2.31
C SER A 153 4.66 -12.16 -3.35
N THR A 154 5.83 -11.96 -3.93
CA THR A 154 6.45 -12.87 -4.90
C THR A 154 7.58 -13.70 -4.29
N LEU A 155 8.41 -13.10 -3.45
CA LEU A 155 9.53 -13.78 -2.78
C LEU A 155 9.07 -14.83 -1.77
N GLY A 156 7.97 -14.57 -1.04
CA GLY A 156 7.41 -15.52 -0.08
C GLY A 156 6.98 -16.83 -0.74
N PRO A 157 6.11 -16.82 -1.77
CA PRO A 157 5.77 -18.01 -2.53
C PRO A 157 6.97 -18.72 -3.13
N THR A 158 7.92 -17.97 -3.73
CA THR A 158 9.16 -18.56 -4.28
C THR A 158 9.94 -19.32 -3.22
N ALA A 159 10.14 -18.74 -2.04
CA ALA A 159 10.84 -19.41 -0.95
C ALA A 159 10.17 -20.72 -0.52
N GLY A 160 8.82 -20.76 -0.55
CA GLY A 160 8.05 -21.95 -0.27
C GLY A 160 8.07 -23.00 -1.38
N LEU A 161 8.06 -22.57 -2.62
CA LEU A 161 8.00 -23.47 -3.80
C LEU A 161 9.39 -24.03 -4.20
N ASN A 162 10.45 -23.29 -3.90
CA ASN A 162 11.82 -23.65 -4.29
C ASN A 162 12.51 -24.63 -3.34
N VAL A 163 11.76 -25.56 -2.75
CA VAL A 163 12.31 -26.54 -1.80
C VAL A 163 13.26 -27.52 -2.46
N ASP A 164 12.99 -27.87 -3.72
CA ASP A 164 13.81 -28.79 -4.53
C ASP A 164 14.84 -28.05 -5.42
N GLY A 165 14.91 -26.72 -5.37
CA GLY A 165 15.85 -25.90 -6.13
C GLY A 165 15.54 -25.79 -7.62
N GLN A 166 14.34 -26.20 -8.07
CA GLN A 166 13.95 -26.17 -9.48
C GLN A 166 13.10 -24.95 -9.87
N HIS A 167 12.59 -24.19 -8.90
CA HIS A 167 11.73 -23.04 -9.12
C HIS A 167 12.56 -21.79 -9.46
N ASP A 168 12.37 -21.24 -10.64
CA ASP A 168 12.99 -19.99 -11.08
C ASP A 168 12.06 -18.81 -10.73
N HIS A 169 12.54 -17.92 -9.86
CA HIS A 169 11.76 -16.80 -9.36
C HIS A 169 11.24 -15.87 -10.48
N MET A 170 12.11 -15.53 -11.43
CA MET A 170 11.76 -14.59 -12.49
C MET A 170 10.85 -15.18 -13.56
N ARG A 171 10.94 -16.49 -13.77
CA ARG A 171 10.19 -17.18 -14.82
C ARG A 171 8.87 -17.75 -14.31
N ASP A 172 8.86 -18.27 -13.07
CA ASP A 172 7.76 -19.09 -12.58
C ASP A 172 6.87 -18.33 -11.58
N THR A 173 7.38 -17.22 -10.98
CA THR A 173 6.62 -16.41 -10.03
C THR A 173 6.31 -14.99 -10.55
N VAL A 174 7.26 -14.30 -11.18
CA VAL A 174 7.12 -12.95 -11.73
C VAL A 174 6.63 -12.98 -13.17
#